data_1e445f4a776f7d1f495688f3624b0778
#
_entry.id   1e445f4a776f7d1f495688f3624b0778
#
_cell.length_a   1.000
_cell.length_b   1.000
_cell.length_c   1.000
_cell.angle_alpha   90.00
_cell.angle_beta   90.00
_cell.angle_gamma   90.00
#
_symmetry.space_group_name_H-M   'P 1'
#
loop_
_entity.id
_entity.type
_entity.pdbx_description
1 polymer ?
#
loop_
_entity_poly.entity_id
_entity_poly.type
_entity_poly.pdbx_seq_one_letter_code
_entity_poly.pdbx_strand_id
1 'polypeptide(L)'
;MSLTSLSDTIYQEIAELTYGRCGVDLRTGKKELVSSRLARVLKQSDCSSFEHYLKILKADTTGRSLTAMIDALTTNHTSFLRERQHFDFLAAQAPTLFSSRNKLEIWSAASATGEEVYTLLMVLIEALKLPFPSALTEAWLTLLGTDISTTVLEKAKAGIYPEEKLDPLPTEWKRKYFLKGKGIAEGTVRIRPELCRMAKFSQLNLIEALPSEKLYPVIFCRNVMIYFDKTTRQQVVKSLVSCLEPEGFFMTGHAESITGLDVRLTYVAPALYQNRGLGQIKRSTKIDLTKGSH
;
A
#
# COMPACT_ATOMS: atom_id res chain seq x y z
N MET A 1 -27.14 -25.14 -3.73
CA MET A 1 -27.65 -24.84 -2.38
C MET A 1 -27.62 -23.32 -2.19
N SER A 2 -28.76 -22.74 -1.79
CA SER A 2 -28.81 -21.30 -1.44
C SER A 2 -28.02 -21.11 -0.15
N LEU A 3 -27.01 -20.23 -0.14
CA LEU A 3 -26.31 -19.86 1.08
C LEU A 3 -27.31 -19.22 2.04
N THR A 4 -27.31 -19.67 3.30
CA THR A 4 -28.11 -19.07 4.38
C THR A 4 -27.75 -17.59 4.49
N SER A 5 -28.72 -16.71 4.69
CA SER A 5 -28.48 -15.28 4.87
C SER A 5 -27.59 -15.02 6.10
N LEU A 6 -26.69 -14.05 6.01
CA LEU A 6 -25.84 -13.65 7.13
C LEU A 6 -26.70 -13.03 8.24
N SER A 7 -26.79 -13.68 9.41
CA SER A 7 -27.52 -13.14 10.56
C SER A 7 -26.78 -11.96 11.19
N ASP A 8 -27.48 -11.09 11.94
CA ASP A 8 -26.86 -9.94 12.60
C ASP A 8 -25.83 -10.37 13.63
N THR A 9 -26.10 -11.42 14.38
CA THR A 9 -25.18 -11.97 15.39
C THR A 9 -23.86 -12.41 14.75
N ILE A 10 -23.92 -13.21 13.68
CA ILE A 10 -22.73 -13.70 12.98
C ILE A 10 -21.96 -12.54 12.30
N TYR A 11 -22.71 -11.58 11.75
CA TYR A 11 -22.09 -10.37 11.19
C TYR A 11 -21.29 -9.60 12.23
N GLN A 12 -21.84 -9.36 13.42
CA GLN A 12 -21.15 -8.65 14.50
C GLN A 12 -19.89 -9.40 14.94
N GLU A 13 -19.97 -10.72 15.12
CA GLU A 13 -18.79 -11.53 15.47
C GLU A 13 -17.69 -11.46 14.40
N ILE A 14 -18.04 -11.53 13.12
CA ILE A 14 -17.08 -11.38 12.02
C ILE A 14 -16.47 -9.97 12.01
N ALA A 15 -17.27 -8.94 12.23
CA ALA A 15 -16.83 -7.56 12.28
C ALA A 15 -15.84 -7.32 13.44
N GLU A 16 -16.14 -7.86 14.62
CA GLU A 16 -15.26 -7.78 15.80
C GLU A 16 -13.94 -8.53 15.58
N LEU A 17 -13.99 -9.75 15.05
CA LEU A 17 -12.78 -10.52 14.70
C LEU A 17 -11.90 -9.76 13.70
N THR A 18 -12.51 -9.17 12.67
CA THR A 18 -11.80 -8.38 11.66
C THR A 18 -11.17 -7.14 12.27
N TYR A 19 -11.94 -6.41 13.09
CA TYR A 19 -11.45 -5.22 13.79
C TYR A 19 -10.29 -5.54 14.73
N GLY A 20 -10.43 -6.56 15.57
CA GLY A 20 -9.38 -6.97 16.50
C GLY A 20 -8.11 -7.46 15.80
N ARG A 21 -8.24 -8.04 14.61
CA ARG A 21 -7.09 -8.59 13.87
C ARG A 21 -6.36 -7.59 13.00
N CYS A 22 -7.07 -6.70 12.31
CA CYS A 22 -6.46 -5.79 11.35
C CYS A 22 -6.95 -4.33 11.43
N GLY A 23 -7.78 -3.99 12.42
CA GLY A 23 -8.29 -2.64 12.63
C GLY A 23 -9.34 -2.18 11.60
N VAL A 24 -9.70 -3.02 10.64
CA VAL A 24 -10.70 -2.68 9.63
C VAL A 24 -12.07 -2.61 10.27
N ASP A 25 -12.69 -1.43 10.25
CA ASP A 25 -13.99 -1.20 10.86
C ASP A 25 -15.14 -1.60 9.91
N LEU A 26 -15.72 -2.74 10.19
CA LEU A 26 -16.90 -3.29 9.48
C LEU A 26 -18.17 -3.24 10.32
N ARG A 27 -18.14 -2.67 11.53
CA ARG A 27 -19.19 -2.78 12.55
C ARG A 27 -20.50 -2.07 12.18
N THR A 28 -20.46 -1.08 11.28
CA THR A 28 -21.64 -0.28 10.95
C THR A 28 -21.91 -0.27 9.44
N GLY A 29 -23.13 -0.66 9.05
CA GLY A 29 -23.65 -0.46 7.70
C GLY A 29 -22.98 -1.25 6.57
N LYS A 30 -22.19 -2.29 6.89
CA LYS A 30 -21.41 -3.05 5.89
C LYS A 30 -21.81 -4.53 5.77
N LYS A 31 -22.99 -4.90 6.30
CA LYS A 31 -23.46 -6.30 6.35
C LYS A 31 -23.57 -6.92 4.94
N GLU A 32 -24.17 -6.21 3.99
CA GLU A 32 -24.31 -6.67 2.61
C GLU A 32 -22.96 -6.86 1.93
N LEU A 33 -22.01 -5.94 2.17
CA LEU A 33 -20.64 -6.05 1.68
C LEU A 33 -19.96 -7.31 2.24
N VAL A 34 -20.02 -7.52 3.54
CA VAL A 34 -19.46 -8.69 4.23
C VAL A 34 -20.09 -9.97 3.69
N SER A 35 -21.43 -10.02 3.61
CA SER A 35 -22.18 -11.17 3.09
C SER A 35 -21.74 -11.51 1.66
N SER A 36 -21.73 -10.52 0.76
CA SER A 36 -21.38 -10.71 -0.65
C SER A 36 -19.93 -11.19 -0.83
N ARG A 37 -18.99 -10.61 -0.09
CA ARG A 37 -17.57 -10.96 -0.20
C ARG A 37 -17.27 -12.34 0.38
N LEU A 38 -17.82 -12.65 1.55
CA LEU A 38 -17.60 -13.95 2.19
C LEU A 38 -18.36 -15.09 1.50
N ALA A 39 -19.46 -14.83 0.81
CA ALA A 39 -20.16 -15.85 0.03
C ALA A 39 -19.24 -16.56 -0.98
N ARG A 40 -18.27 -15.84 -1.55
CA ARG A 40 -17.25 -16.43 -2.44
C ARG A 40 -16.29 -17.34 -1.67
N VAL A 41 -15.85 -16.90 -0.49
CA VAL A 41 -14.95 -17.69 0.37
C VAL A 41 -15.61 -18.96 0.85
N LEU A 42 -16.88 -18.88 1.28
CA LEU A 42 -17.66 -20.06 1.70
C LEU A 42 -17.73 -21.10 0.59
N LYS A 43 -18.01 -20.67 -0.64
CA LYS A 43 -18.06 -21.59 -1.80
C LYS A 43 -16.72 -22.27 -2.06
N GLN A 44 -15.59 -21.57 -1.87
CA GLN A 44 -14.24 -22.10 -2.07
C GLN A 44 -13.78 -23.03 -0.94
N SER A 45 -14.38 -22.88 0.25
CA SER A 45 -14.03 -23.64 1.47
C SER A 45 -15.00 -24.79 1.76
N ASP A 46 -15.89 -25.13 0.82
CA ASP A 46 -16.98 -26.12 1.00
C ASP A 46 -17.83 -25.88 2.27
N CYS A 47 -17.92 -24.62 2.70
CA CYS A 47 -18.74 -24.24 3.85
C CYS A 47 -20.18 -24.05 3.45
N SER A 48 -21.10 -24.72 4.16
CA SER A 48 -22.54 -24.66 3.92
C SER A 48 -23.21 -23.42 4.48
N SER A 49 -22.61 -22.77 5.48
CA SER A 49 -23.20 -21.60 6.15
C SER A 49 -22.14 -20.67 6.77
N PHE A 50 -22.53 -19.43 7.09
CA PHE A 50 -21.69 -18.46 7.81
C PHE A 50 -21.39 -18.93 9.25
N GLU A 51 -22.31 -19.63 9.91
CA GLU A 51 -22.10 -20.22 11.23
C GLU A 51 -21.00 -21.27 11.21
N HIS A 52 -21.02 -22.15 10.20
CA HIS A 52 -19.97 -23.16 10.02
C HIS A 52 -18.61 -22.50 9.75
N TYR A 53 -18.59 -21.50 8.88
CA TYR A 53 -17.36 -20.73 8.58
C TYR A 53 -16.79 -20.04 9.81
N LEU A 54 -17.63 -19.41 10.65
CA LEU A 54 -17.21 -18.77 11.90
C LEU A 54 -16.60 -19.78 12.88
N LYS A 55 -17.15 -21.00 12.96
CA LYS A 55 -16.55 -22.08 13.78
C LYS A 55 -15.16 -22.45 13.28
N ILE A 56 -14.96 -22.55 11.95
CA ILE A 56 -13.65 -22.80 11.35
C ILE A 56 -12.68 -21.67 11.70
N LEU A 57 -13.09 -20.41 11.56
CA LEU A 57 -12.25 -19.25 11.90
C LEU A 57 -11.78 -19.28 13.37
N LYS A 58 -12.70 -19.62 14.29
CA LYS A 58 -12.40 -19.70 15.73
C LYS A 58 -11.51 -20.90 16.09
N ALA A 59 -11.58 -21.98 15.34
CA ALA A 59 -10.78 -23.19 15.55
C ALA A 59 -9.40 -23.14 14.86
N ASP A 60 -9.19 -22.19 13.94
CA ASP A 60 -7.98 -22.10 13.15
C ASP A 60 -6.81 -21.52 13.96
N THR A 61 -5.97 -22.41 14.49
CA THR A 61 -4.73 -22.04 15.21
C THR A 61 -3.62 -21.58 14.27
N THR A 62 -3.75 -21.82 12.95
CA THR A 62 -2.74 -21.45 11.95
C THR A 62 -2.91 -20.01 11.45
N GLY A 63 -4.09 -19.40 11.64
CA GLY A 63 -4.47 -18.08 11.16
C GLY A 63 -4.70 -17.99 9.64
N ARG A 64 -4.65 -19.12 8.91
CA ARG A 64 -4.84 -19.14 7.45
C ARG A 64 -6.25 -18.76 7.04
N SER A 65 -7.26 -19.33 7.71
CA SER A 65 -8.66 -19.01 7.43
C SER A 65 -8.99 -17.56 7.73
N LEU A 66 -8.41 -17.02 8.81
CA LEU A 66 -8.56 -15.61 9.18
C LEU A 66 -7.89 -14.69 8.16
N THR A 67 -6.69 -15.03 7.69
CA THR A 67 -6.02 -14.31 6.60
C THR A 67 -6.86 -14.30 5.33
N ALA A 68 -7.39 -15.47 4.93
CA ALA A 68 -8.27 -15.56 3.76
C ALA A 68 -9.56 -14.73 3.92
N MET A 69 -10.11 -14.65 5.13
CA MET A 69 -11.24 -13.77 5.43
C MET A 69 -10.86 -12.30 5.25
N ILE A 70 -9.74 -11.87 5.81
CA ILE A 70 -9.24 -10.50 5.68
C ILE A 70 -9.00 -10.15 4.21
N ASP A 71 -8.36 -11.05 3.46
CA ASP A 71 -8.12 -10.89 2.02
C ASP A 71 -9.41 -10.66 1.23
N ALA A 72 -10.48 -11.37 1.60
CA ALA A 72 -11.78 -11.22 0.96
C ALA A 72 -12.49 -9.92 1.38
N LEU A 73 -12.33 -9.50 2.62
CA LEU A 73 -13.02 -8.32 3.18
C LEU A 73 -12.30 -7.00 2.87
N THR A 74 -11.01 -7.02 2.57
CA THR A 74 -10.24 -5.85 2.15
C THR A 74 -10.45 -5.55 0.66
N THR A 75 -10.32 -4.28 0.28
CA THR A 75 -10.38 -3.87 -1.13
C THR A 75 -8.97 -3.54 -1.58
N ASN A 76 -8.37 -4.48 -2.31
CA ASN A 76 -6.98 -4.39 -2.77
C ASN A 76 -6.87 -3.77 -4.18
N HIS A 77 -7.76 -2.80 -4.49
CA HIS A 77 -7.74 -2.12 -5.80
C HIS A 77 -6.63 -1.07 -5.83
N THR A 78 -5.70 -1.27 -6.76
CA THR A 78 -4.60 -0.33 -7.03
C THR A 78 -4.33 -0.25 -8.52
N SER A 79 -3.61 0.79 -8.95
CA SER A 79 -3.23 1.00 -10.35
C SER A 79 -1.87 1.71 -10.43
N PHE A 80 -1.19 1.52 -11.55
CA PHE A 80 0.00 2.32 -11.87
C PHE A 80 -0.36 3.82 -11.95
N LEU A 81 0.53 4.68 -11.44
CA LEU A 81 0.37 6.15 -11.42
C LEU A 81 -0.92 6.66 -10.73
N ARG A 82 -1.54 5.87 -9.84
CA ARG A 82 -2.70 6.32 -9.06
C ARG A 82 -2.35 7.58 -8.25
N GLU A 83 -3.16 8.66 -8.42
CA GLU A 83 -2.92 9.97 -7.78
C GLU A 83 -1.52 10.52 -8.14
N ARG A 84 -1.30 10.72 -9.43
CA ARG A 84 -0.02 11.05 -10.08
C ARG A 84 0.78 12.16 -9.40
N GLN A 85 0.11 13.12 -8.81
CA GLN A 85 0.74 14.28 -8.15
C GLN A 85 1.77 13.91 -7.07
N HIS A 86 1.57 12.77 -6.36
CA HIS A 86 2.53 12.27 -5.38
C HIS A 86 3.84 11.81 -6.03
N PHE A 87 3.73 11.18 -7.19
CA PHE A 87 4.90 10.73 -7.95
C PHE A 87 5.64 11.90 -8.60
N ASP A 88 4.92 12.90 -9.10
CA ASP A 88 5.51 14.13 -9.66
C ASP A 88 6.26 14.90 -8.56
N PHE A 89 5.69 15.01 -7.35
CA PHE A 89 6.38 15.58 -6.20
C PHE A 89 7.64 14.78 -5.84
N LEU A 90 7.53 13.46 -5.74
CA LEU A 90 8.69 12.61 -5.43
C LEU A 90 9.79 12.75 -6.48
N ALA A 91 9.44 12.81 -7.76
CA ALA A 91 10.39 13.01 -8.85
C ALA A 91 11.16 14.33 -8.67
N ALA A 92 10.48 15.41 -8.30
CA ALA A 92 11.11 16.71 -8.04
C ALA A 92 12.03 16.70 -6.81
N GLN A 93 11.69 15.93 -5.76
CA GLN A 93 12.51 15.82 -4.55
C GLN A 93 13.63 14.78 -4.66
N ALA A 94 13.57 13.86 -5.61
CA ALA A 94 14.47 12.72 -5.74
C ALA A 94 15.96 13.13 -5.78
N PRO A 95 16.41 14.17 -6.54
CA PRO A 95 17.82 14.59 -6.54
C PRO A 95 18.33 15.00 -5.15
N THR A 96 17.53 15.76 -4.39
CA THR A 96 17.86 16.18 -3.03
C THR A 96 17.90 15.01 -2.06
N LEU A 97 16.89 14.14 -2.12
CA LEU A 97 16.83 12.94 -1.30
C LEU A 97 17.99 11.98 -1.57
N PHE A 98 18.42 11.86 -2.83
CA PHE A 98 19.48 10.95 -3.23
C PHE A 98 20.89 11.50 -2.91
N SER A 99 21.13 12.81 -3.12
CA SER A 99 22.44 13.44 -2.94
C SER A 99 22.97 13.35 -1.50
N SER A 100 22.08 13.25 -0.53
CA SER A 100 22.41 13.16 0.90
C SER A 100 22.59 11.72 1.40
N ARG A 101 22.50 10.72 0.53
CA ARG A 101 22.48 9.29 0.91
C ARG A 101 23.26 8.44 -0.07
N ASN A 102 23.90 7.39 0.46
CA ASN A 102 24.54 6.37 -0.40
C ASN A 102 23.50 5.42 -1.01
N LYS A 103 22.32 5.32 -0.38
CA LYS A 103 21.21 4.46 -0.80
C LYS A 103 19.90 5.12 -0.45
N LEU A 104 18.96 5.10 -1.39
CA LEU A 104 17.58 5.56 -1.16
C LEU A 104 16.66 4.36 -0.93
N GLU A 105 16.05 4.31 0.22
CA GLU A 105 15.04 3.30 0.56
C GLU A 105 13.72 3.99 0.90
N ILE A 106 12.64 3.57 0.23
CA ILE A 106 11.29 4.11 0.42
C ILE A 106 10.35 2.99 0.82
N TRP A 107 9.39 3.29 1.67
CA TRP A 107 8.39 2.34 2.14
C TRP A 107 7.00 2.68 1.61
N SER A 108 6.36 1.71 0.95
CA SER A 108 4.94 1.71 0.59
C SER A 108 4.20 0.78 1.56
N ALA A 109 3.50 1.34 2.52
CA ALA A 109 2.68 0.64 3.50
C ALA A 109 1.27 0.42 2.93
N ALA A 110 0.76 -0.82 2.97
CA ALA A 110 -0.44 -1.29 2.27
C ALA A 110 -0.29 -1.23 0.73
N SER A 111 0.78 -1.86 0.22
CA SER A 111 1.19 -1.81 -1.19
C SER A 111 0.30 -2.60 -2.16
N ALA A 112 -0.66 -3.37 -1.66
CA ALA A 112 -1.55 -4.25 -2.42
C ALA A 112 -0.77 -5.13 -3.42
N THR A 113 -1.20 -5.16 -4.68
CA THR A 113 -0.58 -5.97 -5.75
C THR A 113 0.68 -5.37 -6.37
N GLY A 114 1.27 -4.33 -5.75
CA GLY A 114 2.62 -3.84 -6.03
C GLY A 114 2.74 -2.74 -7.09
N GLU A 115 1.64 -2.33 -7.75
CA GLU A 115 1.67 -1.30 -8.79
C GLU A 115 2.27 0.03 -8.27
N GLU A 116 2.01 0.40 -7.01
CA GLU A 116 2.59 1.59 -6.38
C GLU A 116 4.10 1.45 -6.21
N VAL A 117 4.58 0.33 -5.68
CA VAL A 117 6.02 0.06 -5.48
C VAL A 117 6.77 0.13 -6.79
N TYR A 118 6.26 -0.51 -7.83
CA TYR A 118 6.90 -0.49 -9.15
C TYR A 118 6.81 0.89 -9.82
N THR A 119 5.71 1.63 -9.61
CA THR A 119 5.60 3.02 -10.07
C THR A 119 6.67 3.90 -9.41
N LEU A 120 6.86 3.77 -8.09
CA LEU A 120 7.89 4.51 -7.35
C LEU A 120 9.30 4.22 -7.88
N LEU A 121 9.62 2.95 -8.15
CA LEU A 121 10.90 2.57 -8.75
C LEU A 121 11.10 3.23 -10.12
N MET A 122 10.10 3.13 -11.01
CA MET A 122 10.17 3.74 -12.34
C MET A 122 10.36 5.25 -12.25
N VAL A 123 9.57 5.94 -11.44
CA VAL A 123 9.65 7.40 -11.23
C VAL A 123 11.06 7.82 -10.75
N LEU A 124 11.61 7.11 -9.77
CA LEU A 124 12.93 7.43 -9.22
C LEU A 124 14.06 7.16 -10.21
N ILE A 125 13.99 6.06 -10.96
CA ILE A 125 14.98 5.74 -12.01
C ILE A 125 14.99 6.84 -13.08
N GLU A 126 13.82 7.29 -13.53
CA GLU A 126 13.70 8.36 -14.53
C GLU A 126 14.18 9.72 -13.98
N ALA A 127 13.70 10.10 -12.79
CA ALA A 127 14.04 11.39 -12.18
C ALA A 127 15.53 11.53 -11.88
N LEU A 128 16.17 10.46 -11.43
CA LEU A 128 17.61 10.43 -11.11
C LEU A 128 18.47 10.04 -12.32
N LYS A 129 17.87 9.73 -13.47
CA LYS A 129 18.55 9.24 -14.68
C LYS A 129 19.49 8.07 -14.39
N LEU A 130 19.05 7.14 -13.55
CA LEU A 130 19.85 5.98 -13.16
C LEU A 130 20.05 5.02 -14.34
N PRO A 131 21.22 4.37 -14.42
CA PRO A 131 21.56 3.45 -15.52
C PRO A 131 20.79 2.12 -15.37
N PHE A 132 19.53 2.08 -15.81
CA PHE A 132 18.72 0.87 -15.79
C PHE A 132 18.76 0.15 -17.15
N PRO A 133 18.87 -1.19 -17.19
CA PRO A 133 19.09 -2.11 -16.06
C PRO A 133 20.57 -2.17 -15.64
N SER A 134 20.85 -2.03 -14.35
CA SER A 134 22.21 -2.07 -13.81
C SER A 134 22.24 -2.54 -12.35
N ALA A 135 23.25 -3.31 -11.97
CA ALA A 135 23.51 -3.69 -10.60
C ALA A 135 23.77 -2.48 -9.68
N LEU A 136 24.32 -1.40 -10.20
CA LEU A 136 24.50 -0.15 -9.46
C LEU A 136 23.16 0.45 -9.05
N THR A 137 22.15 0.39 -9.93
CA THR A 137 20.81 0.87 -9.60
C THR A 137 20.22 0.11 -8.42
N GLU A 138 20.38 -1.23 -8.38
CA GLU A 138 19.93 -2.06 -7.25
C GLU A 138 20.64 -1.71 -5.94
N ALA A 139 21.94 -1.38 -5.99
CA ALA A 139 22.70 -0.98 -4.81
C ALA A 139 22.23 0.37 -4.23
N TRP A 140 21.77 1.28 -5.09
CA TRP A 140 21.41 2.64 -4.70
C TRP A 140 19.94 2.84 -4.38
N LEU A 141 19.04 1.98 -4.90
CA LEU A 141 17.60 2.15 -4.78
C LEU A 141 16.91 0.84 -4.40
N THR A 142 16.11 0.88 -3.34
CA THR A 142 15.28 -0.24 -2.92
C THR A 142 13.92 0.29 -2.44
N LEU A 143 12.85 -0.41 -2.76
CA LEU A 143 11.51 -0.13 -2.26
C LEU A 143 11.04 -1.27 -1.39
N LEU A 144 10.49 -0.94 -0.23
CA LEU A 144 9.77 -1.89 0.63
C LEU A 144 8.27 -1.72 0.39
N GLY A 145 7.60 -2.78 -0.06
CA GLY A 145 6.15 -2.89 -0.07
C GLY A 145 5.68 -3.79 1.06
N THR A 146 4.75 -3.33 1.87
CA THR A 146 4.14 -4.18 2.90
C THR A 146 2.63 -4.20 2.78
N ASP A 147 2.03 -5.33 3.10
CA ASP A 147 0.57 -5.50 3.14
C ASP A 147 0.21 -6.60 4.16
N ILE A 148 -1.01 -6.59 4.67
CA ILE A 148 -1.49 -7.66 5.53
C ILE A 148 -1.82 -8.93 4.75
N SER A 149 -2.23 -8.77 3.48
CA SER A 149 -2.64 -9.83 2.57
C SER A 149 -1.45 -10.52 1.92
N THR A 150 -1.22 -11.77 2.27
CA THR A 150 -0.19 -12.59 1.61
C THR A 150 -0.51 -12.84 0.14
N THR A 151 -1.80 -12.97 -0.20
CA THR A 151 -2.26 -13.20 -1.58
C THR A 151 -1.88 -12.05 -2.52
N VAL A 152 -2.01 -10.79 -2.07
CA VAL A 152 -1.62 -9.64 -2.91
C VAL A 152 -0.11 -9.50 -2.98
N LEU A 153 0.62 -9.82 -1.91
CA LEU A 153 2.07 -9.80 -1.90
C LEU A 153 2.68 -10.84 -2.86
N GLU A 154 2.07 -12.02 -2.98
CA GLU A 154 2.51 -13.01 -3.97
C GLU A 154 2.30 -12.50 -5.41
N LYS A 155 1.20 -11.82 -5.69
CA LYS A 155 0.99 -11.15 -6.99
C LYS A 155 2.01 -10.04 -7.22
N ALA A 156 2.28 -9.23 -6.20
CA ALA A 156 3.29 -8.17 -6.27
C ALA A 156 4.69 -8.75 -6.57
N LYS A 157 5.09 -9.81 -5.88
CA LYS A 157 6.37 -10.53 -6.13
C LYS A 157 6.44 -11.12 -7.54
N ALA A 158 5.35 -11.71 -8.02
CA ALA A 158 5.28 -12.25 -9.38
C ALA A 158 5.45 -11.17 -10.44
N GLY A 159 4.96 -9.93 -10.18
CA GLY A 159 5.04 -8.78 -11.07
C GLY A 159 4.37 -9.01 -12.41
N ILE A 160 3.31 -9.83 -12.45
CA ILE A 160 2.55 -10.16 -13.66
C ILE A 160 1.18 -9.47 -13.60
N TYR A 161 0.85 -8.72 -14.63
CA TYR A 161 -0.37 -7.93 -14.71
C TYR A 161 -1.07 -8.11 -16.05
N PRO A 162 -2.40 -7.93 -16.14
CA PRO A 162 -3.09 -7.72 -17.42
C PRO A 162 -2.52 -6.51 -18.17
N GLU A 163 -2.36 -6.60 -19.49
CA GLU A 163 -1.75 -5.53 -20.31
C GLU A 163 -2.51 -4.19 -20.18
N GLU A 164 -3.82 -4.24 -20.03
CA GLU A 164 -4.69 -3.07 -19.81
C GLU A 164 -4.34 -2.24 -18.57
N LYS A 165 -3.76 -2.86 -17.55
CA LYS A 165 -3.30 -2.14 -16.35
C LYS A 165 -2.18 -1.14 -16.65
N LEU A 166 -1.50 -1.28 -17.78
CA LEU A 166 -0.43 -0.36 -18.18
C LEU A 166 -0.95 0.93 -18.85
N ASP A 167 -2.23 1.07 -19.11
CA ASP A 167 -2.78 2.23 -19.84
C ASP A 167 -2.34 3.59 -19.27
N PRO A 168 -2.26 3.79 -17.95
CA PRO A 168 -1.80 5.06 -17.37
C PRO A 168 -0.32 5.37 -17.63
N LEU A 169 0.50 4.37 -18.01
CA LEU A 169 1.94 4.53 -18.14
C LEU A 169 2.34 5.09 -19.53
N PRO A 170 3.41 5.92 -19.60
CA PRO A 170 4.01 6.34 -20.85
C PRO A 170 4.48 5.13 -21.70
N THR A 171 4.35 5.22 -23.01
CA THR A 171 4.75 4.13 -23.93
C THR A 171 6.22 3.72 -23.77
N GLU A 172 7.10 4.69 -23.51
CA GLU A 172 8.53 4.44 -23.28
C GLU A 172 8.75 3.60 -22.01
N TRP A 173 7.99 3.87 -20.93
CA TRP A 173 8.08 3.08 -19.70
C TRP A 173 7.56 1.66 -19.90
N LYS A 174 6.49 1.47 -20.68
CA LYS A 174 5.99 0.14 -21.03
C LYS A 174 7.07 -0.71 -21.71
N ARG A 175 7.83 -0.12 -22.64
CA ARG A 175 8.95 -0.81 -23.33
C ARG A 175 10.15 -1.03 -22.45
N LYS A 176 10.49 -0.05 -21.60
CA LYS A 176 11.69 -0.07 -20.76
C LYS A 176 11.57 -1.04 -19.59
N TYR A 177 10.41 -1.10 -18.94
CA TYR A 177 10.23 -1.78 -17.65
C TYR A 177 9.42 -3.07 -17.69
N PHE A 178 8.80 -3.40 -18.83
CA PHE A 178 7.94 -4.57 -18.94
C PHE A 178 8.38 -5.50 -20.06
N LEU A 179 8.04 -6.79 -19.87
CA LEU A 179 8.15 -7.85 -20.85
C LEU A 179 6.73 -8.26 -21.25
N LYS A 180 6.45 -8.32 -22.55
CA LYS A 180 5.14 -8.73 -23.05
C LYS A 180 5.02 -10.24 -23.08
N GLY A 181 3.90 -10.76 -22.58
CA GLY A 181 3.58 -12.19 -22.63
C GLY A 181 3.38 -12.68 -24.07
N LYS A 182 3.69 -13.97 -24.30
CA LYS A 182 3.51 -14.64 -25.60
C LYS A 182 2.84 -16.00 -25.39
N GLY A 183 2.13 -16.47 -26.40
CA GLY A 183 1.44 -17.75 -26.35
C GLY A 183 0.41 -17.82 -25.23
N ILE A 184 0.53 -18.74 -24.32
CA ILE A 184 -0.39 -18.92 -23.18
C ILE A 184 -0.43 -17.72 -22.22
N ALA A 185 0.57 -16.82 -22.26
CA ALA A 185 0.66 -15.62 -21.45
C ALA A 185 0.23 -14.37 -22.25
N GLU A 186 -0.36 -14.51 -23.43
CA GLU A 186 -0.85 -13.39 -24.23
C GLU A 186 -1.87 -12.55 -23.45
N GLY A 187 -1.86 -11.23 -23.64
CA GLY A 187 -2.68 -10.28 -22.88
C GLY A 187 -2.13 -9.97 -21.48
N THR A 188 -0.99 -10.55 -21.11
CA THR A 188 -0.30 -10.21 -19.86
C THR A 188 1.04 -9.55 -20.11
N VAL A 189 1.51 -8.83 -19.09
CA VAL A 189 2.85 -8.23 -19.04
C VAL A 189 3.52 -8.60 -17.74
N ARG A 190 4.85 -8.67 -17.75
CA ARG A 190 5.65 -8.93 -16.55
C ARG A 190 6.64 -7.78 -16.33
N ILE A 191 6.76 -7.33 -15.11
CA ILE A 191 7.85 -6.43 -14.69
C ILE A 191 9.20 -7.11 -15.00
N ARG A 192 10.16 -6.35 -15.51
CA ARG A 192 11.51 -6.90 -15.75
C ARG A 192 12.14 -7.38 -14.46
N PRO A 193 12.84 -8.52 -14.47
CA PRO A 193 13.47 -9.09 -13.28
C PRO A 193 14.40 -8.10 -12.55
N GLU A 194 15.05 -7.23 -13.30
CA GLU A 194 15.95 -6.19 -12.76
C GLU A 194 15.19 -5.22 -11.86
N LEU A 195 13.97 -4.83 -12.24
CA LEU A 195 13.13 -3.96 -11.42
C LEU A 195 12.55 -4.74 -10.21
N CYS A 196 12.18 -6.02 -10.41
CA CYS A 196 11.69 -6.87 -9.32
C CYS A 196 12.72 -7.02 -8.19
N ARG A 197 14.02 -7.13 -8.50
CA ARG A 197 15.07 -7.25 -7.48
C ARG A 197 15.19 -6.05 -6.55
N MET A 198 14.79 -4.86 -7.03
CA MET A 198 14.78 -3.62 -6.26
C MET A 198 13.55 -3.50 -5.35
N ALA A 199 12.50 -4.28 -5.59
CA ALA A 199 11.29 -4.33 -4.78
C ALA A 199 11.38 -5.46 -3.74
N LYS A 200 11.16 -5.12 -2.48
CA LYS A 200 11.07 -6.08 -1.37
C LYS A 200 9.64 -6.09 -0.87
N PHE A 201 9.06 -7.28 -0.73
CA PHE A 201 7.68 -7.43 -0.26
C PHE A 201 7.65 -8.26 1.00
N SER A 202 6.98 -7.76 2.05
CA SER A 202 6.86 -8.39 3.36
C SER A 202 5.45 -8.25 3.90
N GLN A 203 4.97 -9.29 4.57
CA GLN A 203 3.71 -9.19 5.31
C GLN A 203 3.90 -8.30 6.53
N LEU A 204 2.95 -7.38 6.74
CA LEU A 204 2.93 -6.50 7.90
C LEU A 204 1.51 -6.05 8.18
N ASN A 205 1.13 -6.10 9.46
CA ASN A 205 -0.12 -5.59 9.96
C ASN A 205 0.12 -4.19 10.56
N LEU A 206 -0.52 -3.17 10.01
CA LEU A 206 -0.32 -1.78 10.40
C LEU A 206 -0.74 -1.45 11.85
N ILE A 207 -1.61 -2.27 12.46
CA ILE A 207 -2.04 -2.06 13.85
C ILE A 207 -1.10 -2.73 14.87
N GLU A 208 -0.18 -3.57 14.43
CA GLU A 208 0.84 -4.20 15.28
C GLU A 208 2.05 -3.27 15.46
N ALA A 209 2.93 -3.63 16.39
CA ALA A 209 4.16 -2.89 16.62
C ALA A 209 5.04 -2.91 15.37
N LEU A 210 5.37 -1.74 14.83
CA LEU A 210 6.25 -1.62 13.68
C LEU A 210 7.72 -1.73 14.12
N PRO A 211 8.61 -2.29 13.26
CA PRO A 211 10.04 -2.31 13.54
C PRO A 211 10.60 -0.88 13.54
N SER A 212 10.81 -0.32 14.74
CA SER A 212 11.21 1.09 14.95
C SER A 212 12.69 1.38 14.69
N GLU A 213 13.50 0.36 14.42
CA GLU A 213 14.94 0.51 14.27
C GLU A 213 15.37 1.15 12.95
N LYS A 214 14.47 1.17 11.96
CA LYS A 214 14.76 1.71 10.62
C LYS A 214 13.90 2.91 10.30
N LEU A 215 14.56 3.99 9.90
CA LEU A 215 13.90 5.20 9.43
C LEU A 215 13.90 5.25 7.90
N TYR A 216 12.84 5.80 7.34
CA TYR A 216 12.65 5.97 5.90
C TYR A 216 12.53 7.45 5.55
N PRO A 217 13.17 7.95 4.49
CA PRO A 217 13.02 9.33 4.05
C PRO A 217 11.64 9.62 3.48
N VAL A 218 10.95 8.58 2.99
CA VAL A 218 9.59 8.71 2.44
C VAL A 218 8.79 7.47 2.79
N ILE A 219 7.57 7.68 3.29
CA ILE A 219 6.58 6.62 3.55
C ILE A 219 5.30 6.96 2.80
N PHE A 220 4.83 6.02 1.98
CA PHE A 220 3.51 6.01 1.37
C PHE A 220 2.59 5.13 2.21
N CYS A 221 1.45 5.65 2.65
CA CYS A 221 0.37 4.88 3.27
C CYS A 221 -0.96 5.40 2.70
N ARG A 222 -1.38 4.83 1.59
CA ARG A 222 -2.44 5.38 0.75
C ARG A 222 -3.60 4.41 0.57
N ASN A 223 -4.81 4.98 0.66
CA ASN A 223 -6.07 4.27 0.38
C ASN A 223 -6.34 3.05 1.27
N VAL A 224 -5.81 3.04 2.49
CA VAL A 224 -6.02 2.01 3.51
C VAL A 224 -6.65 2.57 4.78
N MET A 225 -6.32 3.81 5.17
CA MET A 225 -6.82 4.42 6.40
C MET A 225 -8.32 4.76 6.34
N ILE A 226 -8.92 4.75 5.15
CA ILE A 226 -10.38 4.86 4.96
C ILE A 226 -11.16 3.72 5.60
N TYR A 227 -10.48 2.61 5.89
CA TYR A 227 -11.09 1.43 6.53
C TYR A 227 -10.98 1.45 8.05
N PHE A 228 -10.19 2.37 8.63
CA PHE A 228 -9.94 2.47 10.06
C PHE A 228 -10.85 3.50 10.71
N ASP A 229 -11.25 3.23 11.94
CA ASP A 229 -11.85 4.24 12.79
C ASP A 229 -10.79 5.30 13.21
N LYS A 230 -11.25 6.38 13.86
CA LYS A 230 -10.37 7.49 14.24
C LYS A 230 -9.24 7.05 15.17
N THR A 231 -9.51 6.16 16.12
CA THR A 231 -8.53 5.69 17.12
C THR A 231 -7.46 4.84 16.46
N THR A 232 -7.86 3.87 15.66
CA THR A 232 -6.95 2.99 14.90
C THR A 232 -6.11 3.81 13.94
N ARG A 233 -6.71 4.76 13.22
CA ARG A 233 -6.00 5.67 12.31
C ARG A 233 -4.94 6.49 13.04
N GLN A 234 -5.26 7.04 14.22
CA GLN A 234 -4.32 7.77 15.06
C GLN A 234 -3.10 6.90 15.43
N GLN A 235 -3.34 5.67 15.85
CA GLN A 235 -2.27 4.72 16.23
C GLN A 235 -1.39 4.37 15.03
N VAL A 236 -1.99 4.00 13.90
CA VAL A 236 -1.29 3.64 12.66
C VAL A 236 -0.41 4.78 12.17
N VAL A 237 -0.98 6.01 12.07
CA VAL A 237 -0.20 7.16 11.60
C VAL A 237 0.94 7.48 12.57
N LYS A 238 0.70 7.42 13.89
CA LYS A 238 1.73 7.63 14.91
C LYS A 238 2.87 6.62 14.79
N SER A 239 2.55 5.34 14.59
CA SER A 239 3.55 4.28 14.39
C SER A 239 4.35 4.48 13.09
N LEU A 240 3.69 4.82 11.97
CA LEU A 240 4.38 5.09 10.70
C LEU A 240 5.28 6.32 10.78
N VAL A 241 4.84 7.38 11.45
CA VAL A 241 5.63 8.61 11.66
C VAL A 241 6.86 8.34 12.52
N SER A 242 6.81 7.39 13.46
CA SER A 242 8.00 6.99 14.23
C SER A 242 9.08 6.30 13.38
N CYS A 243 8.70 5.75 12.22
CA CYS A 243 9.62 5.18 11.22
C CYS A 243 10.03 6.19 10.13
N LEU A 244 9.62 7.46 10.23
CA LEU A 244 9.92 8.50 9.25
C LEU A 244 11.11 9.33 9.71
N GLU A 245 12.09 9.51 8.83
CA GLU A 245 13.24 10.37 9.10
C GLU A 245 12.80 11.81 9.46
N PRO A 246 13.59 12.56 10.25
CA PRO A 246 13.45 14.01 10.31
C PRO A 246 13.52 14.62 8.91
N GLU A 247 12.65 15.58 8.60
CA GLU A 247 12.46 16.18 7.26
C GLU A 247 11.95 15.20 6.18
N GLY A 248 11.63 13.96 6.55
CA GLY A 248 11.05 12.95 5.65
C GLY A 248 9.60 13.28 5.28
N PHE A 249 9.12 12.66 4.20
CA PHE A 249 7.78 12.90 3.65
C PHE A 249 6.84 11.74 3.92
N PHE A 250 5.62 12.04 4.35
CA PHE A 250 4.53 11.10 4.54
C PHE A 250 3.40 11.39 3.55
N MET A 251 3.01 10.39 2.78
CA MET A 251 1.99 10.53 1.75
C MET A 251 0.78 9.62 2.04
N THR A 252 -0.42 10.21 2.03
CA THR A 252 -1.71 9.52 2.22
C THR A 252 -2.50 9.49 0.92
N GLY A 253 -3.60 8.77 0.86
CA GLY A 253 -4.55 8.91 -0.26
C GLY A 253 -5.33 10.22 -0.18
N HIS A 254 -5.80 10.74 -1.32
CA HIS A 254 -6.52 12.01 -1.37
C HIS A 254 -7.81 12.04 -0.53
N ALA A 255 -8.45 10.90 -0.34
CA ALA A 255 -9.64 10.76 0.51
C ALA A 255 -9.31 10.59 2.00
N GLU A 256 -8.02 10.64 2.38
CA GLU A 256 -7.53 10.33 3.72
C GLU A 256 -6.94 11.57 4.39
N SER A 257 -7.73 12.19 5.25
CA SER A 257 -7.23 13.31 6.04
C SER A 257 -6.65 12.83 7.36
N ILE A 258 -5.48 13.35 7.71
CA ILE A 258 -4.87 13.21 9.04
C ILE A 258 -5.03 14.49 9.88
N THR A 259 -5.84 15.44 9.41
CA THR A 259 -6.17 16.66 10.16
C THR A 259 -6.85 16.31 11.47
N GLY A 260 -6.37 16.89 12.56
CA GLY A 260 -6.89 16.63 13.91
C GLY A 260 -6.39 15.32 14.55
N LEU A 261 -5.41 14.66 13.95
CA LEU A 261 -4.62 13.63 14.61
C LEU A 261 -3.46 14.29 15.39
N ASP A 262 -3.16 13.71 16.55
CA ASP A 262 -2.00 14.14 17.36
C ASP A 262 -0.71 13.49 16.82
N VAL A 263 -0.18 14.05 15.73
CA VAL A 263 1.05 13.60 15.06
C VAL A 263 1.92 14.77 14.65
N ARG A 264 3.24 14.57 14.66
CA ARG A 264 4.22 15.61 14.33
C ARG A 264 4.46 15.71 12.82
N LEU A 265 3.43 16.05 12.08
CA LEU A 265 3.50 16.25 10.64
C LEU A 265 3.03 17.67 10.28
N THR A 266 3.75 18.30 9.38
CA THR A 266 3.37 19.61 8.81
C THR A 266 2.79 19.39 7.42
N TYR A 267 1.65 20.01 7.13
CA TYR A 267 1.04 19.99 5.81
C TYR A 267 1.95 20.67 4.78
N VAL A 268 2.18 20.02 3.65
CA VAL A 268 2.94 20.55 2.51
C VAL A 268 2.02 20.78 1.31
N ALA A 269 1.21 19.79 0.94
CA ALA A 269 0.25 19.82 -0.16
C ALA A 269 -0.89 18.83 0.13
N PRO A 270 -1.96 18.75 -0.67
CA PRO A 270 -3.01 17.76 -0.48
C PRO A 270 -2.43 16.34 -0.35
N ALA A 271 -2.79 15.65 0.74
CA ALA A 271 -2.34 14.30 1.09
C ALA A 271 -0.80 14.13 1.22
N LEU A 272 -0.06 15.22 1.38
CA LEU A 272 1.39 15.26 1.53
C LEU A 272 1.78 16.02 2.79
N TYR A 273 2.60 15.40 3.61
CA TYR A 273 3.05 15.91 4.89
C TYR A 273 4.55 15.71 5.07
N GLN A 274 5.17 16.55 5.92
CA GLN A 274 6.59 16.49 6.25
C GLN A 274 6.79 16.33 7.75
N ASN A 275 7.69 15.42 8.15
CA ASN A 275 8.13 15.26 9.53
C ASN A 275 9.15 16.36 9.87
N ARG A 276 8.71 17.46 10.44
CA ARG A 276 9.62 18.48 10.96
C ARG A 276 10.09 18.07 12.36
N GLY A 277 11.27 17.47 12.47
CA GLY A 277 11.88 17.03 13.73
C GLY A 277 11.83 18.08 14.84
N LEU A 278 12.27 17.74 16.03
CA LEU A 278 12.12 18.50 17.31
C LEU A 278 12.67 19.95 17.30
N GLY A 279 13.19 20.46 16.19
CA GLY A 279 14.00 21.71 16.19
C GLY A 279 13.46 22.93 15.45
N GLN A 280 12.39 22.88 14.67
CA GLN A 280 11.97 24.06 13.88
C GLN A 280 10.46 24.26 13.80
N ILE A 281 9.88 24.94 14.79
CA ILE A 281 8.63 25.69 14.58
C ILE A 281 9.04 27.04 13.94
N LYS A 282 9.26 27.06 12.63
CA LYS A 282 9.29 28.31 11.83
C LYS A 282 8.18 28.27 10.80
N ARG A 283 7.47 29.40 10.70
CA ARG A 283 6.27 29.67 9.93
C ARG A 283 6.35 29.17 8.49
N SER A 284 5.24 28.57 8.02
CA SER A 284 5.02 28.09 6.65
C SER A 284 5.45 29.11 5.60
N THR A 285 6.48 28.80 4.85
CA THR A 285 6.73 29.41 3.55
C THR A 285 5.93 28.62 2.52
N LYS A 286 4.96 29.25 1.88
CA LYS A 286 4.24 28.66 0.74
C LYS A 286 5.27 28.26 -0.31
N ILE A 287 5.37 26.97 -0.60
CA ILE A 287 6.14 26.48 -1.75
C ILE A 287 5.28 26.80 -2.98
N ASP A 288 5.79 27.67 -3.83
CA ASP A 288 5.14 28.10 -5.07
C ASP A 288 5.28 26.97 -6.12
N LEU A 289 4.19 26.19 -6.30
CA LEU A 289 4.12 25.08 -7.24
C LEU A 289 3.88 25.53 -8.70
N THR A 290 3.93 26.84 -9.01
CA THR A 290 3.56 27.38 -10.32
C THR A 290 4.72 27.52 -11.31
N LYS A 291 5.96 27.15 -10.95
CA LYS A 291 7.11 27.21 -11.86
C LYS A 291 7.42 25.84 -12.47
N GLY A 292 6.72 25.49 -13.54
CA GLY A 292 6.98 24.24 -14.28
C GLY A 292 6.12 24.09 -15.53
N SER A 293 5.90 25.17 -16.26
CA SER A 293 5.33 25.07 -17.62
C SER A 293 6.06 26.03 -18.54
N HIS A 294 7.12 25.51 -19.15
CA HIS A 294 7.62 25.92 -20.47
C HIS A 294 8.29 24.74 -21.13
#